data_f2ec843765bf16414c43ae6db8e1192f
#
_entry.id   f2ec843765bf16414c43ae6db8e1192f
#
_cell.length_a   1.000
_cell.length_b   1.000
_cell.length_c   1.000
_cell.angle_alpha   90.00
_cell.angle_beta   90.00
_cell.angle_gamma   90.00
#
_symmetry.space_group_name_H-M   'P 1'
#
loop_
_entity.id
_entity.type
_entity.pdbx_description
1 polymer ?
#
loop_
_entity_poly.entity_id
_entity_poly.type
_entity_poly.pdbx_seq_one_letter_code
_entity_poly.pdbx_strand_id
1 'polypeptide(L)'
;SGRVHALDDVPQAIAAAQYLQLIRDGRDPAGRSVAVLRQQAEQLAQQQNWPSAIERYETALATGQAPALLWLDLSQAWQRRLQSTTDSTLQQQARQRAQQAAWNGLEAARAPFERARALFRLGELYDQAKNSRQALAAFREGLDLEDEPRIAKRYQELAAALAFQIKGVEVDSDSATPKICLNFSDDLS
;
A
#
# COMPACT_ATOMS: atom_id res chain seq x y z
N SER A 1 -5.65 16.28 -17.21
CA SER A 1 -6.17 14.94 -17.52
C SER A 1 -5.93 14.06 -16.29
N GLY A 2 -6.92 14.03 -15.40
CA GLY A 2 -6.90 13.16 -14.22
C GLY A 2 -6.92 11.70 -14.69
N ARG A 3 -5.87 10.96 -14.38
CA ARG A 3 -5.87 9.50 -14.54
C ARG A 3 -6.82 8.95 -13.49
N VAL A 4 -7.96 8.44 -13.92
CA VAL A 4 -8.85 7.65 -13.06
C VAL A 4 -8.09 6.35 -12.78
N HIS A 5 -7.57 6.20 -11.58
CA HIS A 5 -6.97 4.96 -11.12
C HIS A 5 -8.10 4.01 -10.71
N ALA A 6 -7.95 2.71 -10.99
CA ALA A 6 -8.83 1.68 -10.43
C ALA A 6 -8.78 1.66 -8.88
N LEU A 7 -7.71 2.25 -8.31
CA LEU A 7 -7.52 2.60 -6.91
C LEU A 7 -8.04 4.02 -6.65
N ASP A 8 -9.36 4.21 -6.71
CA ASP A 8 -9.98 5.49 -6.33
C ASP A 8 -10.18 5.52 -4.81
N ASP A 9 -9.11 5.82 -4.09
CA ASP A 9 -9.12 5.98 -2.63
C ASP A 9 -8.73 7.43 -2.27
N VAL A 10 -9.68 8.35 -2.51
CA VAL A 10 -9.51 9.78 -2.23
C VAL A 10 -9.08 10.06 -0.79
N PRO A 11 -9.65 9.40 0.26
CA PRO A 11 -9.18 9.57 1.63
C PRO A 11 -7.71 9.20 1.81
N GLN A 12 -7.24 8.13 1.18
CA GLN A 12 -5.85 7.71 1.26
C GLN A 12 -4.91 8.67 0.54
N ALA A 13 -5.31 9.21 -0.61
CA ALA A 13 -4.54 10.22 -1.33
C ALA A 13 -4.36 11.49 -0.50
N ILE A 14 -5.41 11.97 0.17
CA ILE A 14 -5.35 13.12 1.08
C ILE A 14 -4.41 12.84 2.25
N ALA A 15 -4.54 11.68 2.89
CA ALA A 15 -3.69 11.29 4.01
C ALA A 15 -2.21 11.18 3.61
N ALA A 16 -1.92 10.70 2.41
CA ALA A 16 -0.57 10.63 1.85
C ALA A 16 0.02 12.03 1.61
N ALA A 17 -0.77 12.96 1.05
CA ALA A 17 -0.34 14.35 0.87
C ALA A 17 -0.07 15.05 2.21
N GLN A 18 -0.89 14.82 3.22
CA GLN A 18 -0.67 15.34 4.58
C GLN A 18 0.63 14.77 5.18
N TYR A 19 0.94 13.50 4.95
CA TYR A 19 2.20 12.92 5.42
C TYR A 19 3.41 13.57 4.76
N LEU A 20 3.37 13.82 3.45
CA LEU A 20 4.43 14.57 2.77
C LEU A 20 4.63 15.95 3.40
N GLN A 21 3.53 16.65 3.72
CA GLN A 21 3.62 17.96 4.38
C GLN A 21 4.27 17.86 5.76
N LEU A 22 3.87 16.88 6.58
CA LEU A 22 4.49 16.65 7.89
C LEU A 22 5.99 16.37 7.80
N ILE A 23 6.45 15.64 6.77
CA ILE A 23 7.87 15.39 6.52
C ILE A 23 8.58 16.72 6.21
N ARG A 24 8.03 17.55 5.33
CA ARG A 24 8.62 18.82 4.94
C ARG A 24 8.73 19.82 6.10
N ASP A 25 7.71 19.85 6.95
CA ASP A 25 7.66 20.77 8.08
C ASP A 25 8.50 20.29 9.27
N GLY A 26 8.65 18.97 9.42
CA GLY A 26 9.29 18.35 10.59
C GLY A 26 10.72 17.87 10.40
N ARG A 27 11.27 17.92 9.17
CA ARG A 27 12.61 17.40 8.86
C ARG A 27 13.49 18.46 8.22
N ASP A 28 14.71 18.60 8.73
CA ASP A 28 15.75 19.48 8.17
C ASP A 28 16.87 18.63 7.55
N PRO A 29 17.06 18.67 6.23
CA PRO A 29 18.18 18.00 5.56
C PRO A 29 19.56 18.56 5.95
N ALA A 30 19.64 19.77 6.50
CA ALA A 30 20.90 20.43 6.88
C ALA A 30 21.95 20.43 5.75
N GLY A 31 21.52 20.68 4.51
CA GLY A 31 22.39 20.72 3.33
C GLY A 31 22.91 19.36 2.85
N ARG A 32 22.50 18.25 3.47
CA ARG A 32 22.89 16.90 3.03
C ARG A 32 22.11 16.47 1.79
N SER A 33 22.80 15.74 0.90
CA SER A 33 22.17 15.21 -0.31
C SER A 33 21.24 14.02 -0.02
N VAL A 34 20.27 13.79 -0.90
CA VAL A 34 19.39 12.61 -0.86
C VAL A 34 20.18 11.31 -0.82
N ALA A 35 21.26 11.20 -1.63
CA ALA A 35 22.07 10.00 -1.71
C ALA A 35 22.73 9.65 -0.37
N VAL A 36 23.32 10.65 0.32
CA VAL A 36 23.94 10.45 1.63
C VAL A 36 22.89 10.06 2.68
N LEU A 37 21.76 10.74 2.73
CA LEU A 37 20.69 10.46 3.70
C LEU A 37 20.08 9.07 3.47
N ARG A 38 19.86 8.69 2.20
CA ARG A 38 19.38 7.35 1.84
C ARG A 38 20.37 6.27 2.26
N GLN A 39 21.66 6.43 1.97
CA GLN A 39 22.69 5.49 2.38
C GLN A 39 22.74 5.32 3.91
N GLN A 40 22.63 6.42 4.68
CA GLN A 40 22.54 6.35 6.14
C GLN A 40 21.31 5.58 6.60
N ALA A 41 20.13 5.81 5.97
CA ALA A 41 18.92 5.10 6.26
C ALA A 41 19.05 3.59 5.99
N GLU A 42 19.65 3.22 4.86
CA GLU A 42 19.90 1.81 4.48
C GLU A 42 20.83 1.11 5.50
N GLN A 43 21.88 1.78 5.95
CA GLN A 43 22.78 1.26 7.01
C GLN A 43 22.04 1.01 8.33
N LEU A 44 21.18 1.96 8.74
CA LEU A 44 20.36 1.81 9.95
C LEU A 44 19.32 0.70 9.79
N ALA A 45 18.74 0.55 8.61
CA ALA A 45 17.81 -0.53 8.29
C ALA A 45 18.48 -1.92 8.34
N GLN A 46 19.72 -2.04 7.86
CA GLN A 46 20.52 -3.27 8.00
C GLN A 46 20.78 -3.63 9.47
N GLN A 47 20.92 -2.63 10.33
CA GLN A 47 21.05 -2.81 11.78
C GLN A 47 19.69 -3.03 12.47
N GLN A 48 18.60 -3.10 11.72
CA GLN A 48 17.22 -3.20 12.22
C GLN A 48 16.81 -2.02 13.12
N ASN A 49 17.51 -0.90 13.06
CA ASN A 49 17.15 0.32 13.76
C ASN A 49 16.10 1.10 12.96
N TRP A 50 14.88 0.55 12.93
CA TRP A 50 13.78 1.08 12.12
C TRP A 50 13.40 2.53 12.45
N PRO A 51 13.33 2.96 13.75
CA PRO A 51 13.03 4.34 14.07
C PRO A 51 14.00 5.34 13.43
N SER A 52 15.30 5.08 13.56
CA SER A 52 16.32 5.96 13.00
C SER A 52 16.40 5.86 11.47
N ALA A 53 16.17 4.67 10.90
CA ALA A 53 16.10 4.50 9.45
C ALA A 53 14.94 5.31 8.84
N ILE A 54 13.75 5.25 9.45
CA ILE A 54 12.57 6.01 9.04
C ILE A 54 12.89 7.51 9.09
N GLU A 55 13.47 8.00 10.18
CA GLU A 55 13.86 9.41 10.31
C GLU A 55 14.79 9.86 9.18
N ARG A 56 15.78 9.03 8.80
CA ARG A 56 16.70 9.36 7.70
C ARG A 56 16.02 9.32 6.33
N TYR A 57 15.13 8.37 6.07
CA TYR A 57 14.33 8.34 4.85
C TYR A 57 13.43 9.58 4.74
N GLU A 58 12.74 9.95 5.82
CA GLU A 58 11.91 11.16 5.87
C GLU A 58 12.76 12.42 5.63
N THR A 59 13.95 12.51 6.26
CA THR A 59 14.86 13.63 6.05
C THR A 59 15.34 13.71 4.59
N ALA A 60 15.59 12.57 3.95
CA ALA A 60 15.92 12.51 2.52
C ALA A 60 14.78 13.04 1.64
N LEU A 61 13.53 12.68 1.96
CA LEU A 61 12.35 13.16 1.25
C LEU A 61 12.09 14.67 1.46
N ALA A 62 12.48 15.22 2.60
CA ALA A 62 12.36 16.64 2.92
C ALA A 62 13.27 17.55 2.05
N THR A 63 14.28 16.99 1.37
CA THR A 63 15.13 17.74 0.43
C THR A 63 14.36 18.29 -0.80
N GLY A 64 13.13 17.82 -1.01
CA GLY A 64 12.31 18.12 -2.19
C GLY A 64 12.56 17.19 -3.38
N GLN A 65 13.62 16.39 -3.35
CA GLN A 65 13.84 15.29 -4.30
C GLN A 65 13.22 14.01 -3.69
N ALA A 66 12.03 13.67 -4.14
CA ALA A 66 11.24 12.57 -3.59
C ALA A 66 10.96 11.49 -4.65
N PRO A 67 11.98 10.73 -5.13
CA PRO A 67 11.78 9.69 -6.12
C PRO A 67 10.90 8.57 -5.57
N ALA A 68 10.14 7.92 -6.46
CA ALA A 68 9.21 6.86 -6.10
C ALA A 68 9.86 5.76 -5.24
N LEU A 69 11.05 5.30 -5.62
CA LEU A 69 11.76 4.24 -4.90
C LEU A 69 12.11 4.63 -3.46
N LEU A 70 12.43 5.89 -3.20
CA LEU A 70 12.71 6.35 -1.83
C LEU A 70 11.46 6.29 -0.95
N TRP A 71 10.30 6.60 -1.50
CA TRP A 71 9.01 6.43 -0.83
C TRP A 71 8.72 4.95 -0.52
N LEU A 72 9.07 4.04 -1.44
CA LEU A 72 8.89 2.61 -1.23
C LEU A 72 9.85 2.06 -0.16
N ASP A 73 11.08 2.55 -0.11
CA ASP A 73 12.03 2.23 0.97
C ASP A 73 11.47 2.67 2.34
N LEU A 74 10.91 3.89 2.43
CA LEU A 74 10.25 4.37 3.63
C LEU A 74 9.02 3.51 4.00
N SER A 75 8.19 3.15 3.02
CA SER A 75 7.05 2.26 3.23
C SER A 75 7.48 0.91 3.82
N GLN A 76 8.57 0.35 3.30
CA GLN A 76 9.13 -0.91 3.82
C GLN A 76 9.67 -0.75 5.24
N ALA A 77 10.36 0.34 5.53
CA ALA A 77 10.86 0.62 6.88
C ALA A 77 9.72 0.71 7.91
N TRP A 78 8.63 1.37 7.57
CA TRP A 78 7.43 1.42 8.42
C TRP A 78 6.79 0.04 8.62
N GLN A 79 6.73 -0.80 7.59
CA GLN A 79 6.23 -2.18 7.72
C GLN A 79 7.12 -3.01 8.64
N ARG A 80 8.45 -2.86 8.55
CA ARG A 80 9.38 -3.52 9.47
C ARG A 80 9.23 -3.02 10.90
N ARG A 81 8.98 -1.72 11.08
CA ARG A 81 8.65 -1.13 12.38
C ARG A 81 7.38 -1.74 12.95
N LEU A 82 6.32 -1.89 12.13
CA LEU A 82 5.08 -2.56 12.52
C LEU A 82 5.33 -3.98 13.05
N GLN A 83 6.19 -4.75 12.39
CA GLN A 83 6.51 -6.12 12.77
C GLN A 83 7.38 -6.22 14.03
N SER A 84 8.15 -5.16 14.35
CA SER A 84 9.10 -5.12 15.46
C SER A 84 8.54 -4.53 16.76
N THR A 85 7.30 -4.07 16.78
CA THR A 85 6.68 -3.46 17.96
C THR A 85 5.43 -4.22 18.41
N THR A 86 5.22 -4.28 19.73
CA THR A 86 4.00 -4.82 20.34
C THR A 86 3.03 -3.72 20.80
N ASP A 87 3.46 -2.46 20.74
CA ASP A 87 2.62 -1.30 21.08
C ASP A 87 1.55 -1.10 20.01
N SER A 88 0.29 -1.19 20.38
CA SER A 88 -0.86 -1.11 19.47
C SER A 88 -0.98 0.26 18.78
N THR A 89 -0.65 1.34 19.46
CA THR A 89 -0.67 2.71 18.91
C THR A 89 0.40 2.87 17.85
N LEU A 90 1.63 2.41 18.15
CA LEU A 90 2.72 2.40 17.16
C LEU A 90 2.43 1.47 16.00
N GLN A 91 1.78 0.31 16.23
CA GLN A 91 1.37 -0.58 15.16
C GLN A 91 0.37 0.09 14.21
N GLN A 92 -0.64 0.78 14.75
CA GLN A 92 -1.61 1.51 13.95
C GLN A 92 -0.94 2.64 13.14
N GLN A 93 -0.10 3.42 13.80
CA GLN A 93 0.68 4.48 13.13
C GLN A 93 1.55 3.92 12.00
N ALA A 94 2.31 2.86 12.29
CA ALA A 94 3.22 2.26 11.31
C ALA A 94 2.46 1.72 10.09
N ARG A 95 1.29 1.10 10.29
CA ARG A 95 0.43 0.62 9.21
C ARG A 95 -0.05 1.77 8.33
N GLN A 96 -0.54 2.84 8.93
CA GLN A 96 -0.99 4.03 8.20
C GLN A 96 0.15 4.68 7.42
N ARG A 97 1.31 4.88 8.05
CA ARG A 97 2.49 5.51 7.43
C ARG A 97 3.05 4.66 6.29
N ALA A 98 3.05 3.33 6.41
CA ALA A 98 3.46 2.44 5.33
C ALA A 98 2.57 2.60 4.08
N GLN A 99 1.25 2.70 4.26
CA GLN A 99 0.30 2.91 3.16
C GLN A 99 0.46 4.31 2.55
N GLN A 100 0.55 5.36 3.37
CA GLN A 100 0.75 6.74 2.92
C GLN A 100 2.05 6.89 2.12
N ALA A 101 3.14 6.28 2.57
CA ALA A 101 4.41 6.29 1.86
C ALA A 101 4.31 5.55 0.52
N ALA A 102 3.68 4.38 0.48
CA ALA A 102 3.48 3.63 -0.77
C ALA A 102 2.62 4.41 -1.77
N TRP A 103 1.58 5.11 -1.30
CA TRP A 103 0.75 5.98 -2.14
C TRP A 103 1.55 7.16 -2.70
N ASN A 104 2.34 7.85 -1.88
CA ASN A 104 3.24 8.90 -2.36
C ASN A 104 4.25 8.36 -3.37
N GLY A 105 4.70 7.12 -3.21
CA GLY A 105 5.54 6.42 -4.20
C GLY A 105 4.83 6.23 -5.54
N LEU A 106 3.53 5.87 -5.51
CA LEU A 106 2.71 5.75 -6.71
C LEU A 106 2.54 7.09 -7.43
N GLU A 107 2.25 8.16 -6.68
CA GLU A 107 2.12 9.52 -7.23
C GLU A 107 3.45 10.07 -7.80
N ALA A 108 4.58 9.71 -7.18
CA ALA A 108 5.91 10.11 -7.62
C ALA A 108 6.45 9.28 -8.79
N ALA A 109 5.85 8.13 -9.09
CA ALA A 109 6.32 7.21 -10.11
C ALA A 109 6.23 7.82 -11.52
N ARG A 110 7.33 7.79 -12.24
CA ARG A 110 7.44 8.32 -13.62
C ARG A 110 7.63 7.22 -14.66
N ALA A 111 8.32 6.15 -14.28
CA ALA A 111 8.54 4.99 -15.13
C ALA A 111 7.51 3.89 -14.85
N PRO A 112 7.14 3.04 -15.85
CA PRO A 112 6.21 1.94 -15.64
C PRO A 112 6.61 0.99 -14.52
N PHE A 113 7.90 0.64 -14.41
CA PHE A 113 8.40 -0.24 -13.36
C PHE A 113 8.28 0.35 -11.94
N GLU A 114 8.47 1.67 -11.79
CA GLU A 114 8.28 2.37 -10.51
C GLU A 114 6.81 2.31 -10.09
N ARG A 115 5.93 2.54 -11.08
CA ARG A 115 4.49 2.47 -10.88
C ARG A 115 4.05 1.06 -10.50
N ALA A 116 4.52 0.03 -11.21
CA ALA A 116 4.22 -1.37 -10.89
C ALA A 116 4.65 -1.71 -9.47
N ARG A 117 5.87 -1.36 -9.07
CA ARG A 117 6.38 -1.61 -7.71
C ARG A 117 5.56 -0.90 -6.63
N ALA A 118 5.14 0.33 -6.86
CA ALA A 118 4.29 1.05 -5.93
C ALA A 118 2.92 0.39 -5.79
N LEU A 119 2.33 -0.06 -6.90
CA LEU A 119 1.06 -0.79 -6.92
C LEU A 119 1.16 -2.15 -6.21
N PHE A 120 2.22 -2.91 -6.46
CA PHE A 120 2.47 -4.17 -5.74
C PHE A 120 2.60 -3.94 -4.25
N ARG A 121 3.33 -2.89 -3.87
CA ARG A 121 3.49 -2.51 -2.46
C ARG A 121 2.16 -2.15 -1.80
N LEU A 122 1.33 -1.34 -2.45
CA LEU A 122 -0.02 -1.00 -1.97
C LEU A 122 -0.89 -2.25 -1.87
N GLY A 123 -0.87 -3.11 -2.88
CA GLY A 123 -1.61 -4.37 -2.89
C GLY A 123 -1.24 -5.27 -1.70
N GLU A 124 0.05 -5.42 -1.40
CA GLU A 124 0.52 -6.18 -0.24
C GLU A 124 0.04 -5.58 1.09
N LEU A 125 0.07 -4.25 1.23
CA LEU A 125 -0.39 -3.56 2.44
C LEU A 125 -1.91 -3.66 2.62
N TYR A 126 -2.68 -3.56 1.53
CA TYR A 126 -4.12 -3.76 1.56
C TYR A 126 -4.51 -5.21 1.87
N ASP A 127 -3.79 -6.18 1.31
CA ASP A 127 -3.99 -7.60 1.61
C ASP A 127 -3.76 -7.91 3.10
N GLN A 128 -2.67 -7.40 3.67
CA GLN A 128 -2.38 -7.51 5.10
C GLN A 128 -3.45 -6.84 5.98
N ALA A 129 -4.05 -5.75 5.50
CA ALA A 129 -5.15 -5.06 6.16
C ALA A 129 -6.53 -5.73 5.91
N LYS A 130 -6.59 -6.85 5.19
CA LYS A 130 -7.83 -7.55 4.78
C LYS A 130 -8.74 -6.73 3.85
N ASN A 131 -8.20 -5.73 3.19
CA ASN A 131 -8.89 -4.93 2.18
C ASN A 131 -8.73 -5.58 0.79
N SER A 132 -9.37 -6.75 0.62
CA SER A 132 -9.17 -7.60 -0.56
C SER A 132 -9.53 -6.93 -1.89
N ARG A 133 -10.53 -6.04 -1.91
CA ARG A 133 -10.92 -5.31 -3.14
C ARG A 133 -9.81 -4.37 -3.60
N GLN A 134 -9.25 -3.55 -2.69
CA GLN A 134 -8.17 -2.64 -2.98
C GLN A 134 -6.88 -3.40 -3.32
N ALA A 135 -6.61 -4.52 -2.62
CA ALA A 135 -5.48 -5.38 -2.93
C ALA A 135 -5.56 -5.94 -4.37
N LEU A 136 -6.72 -6.48 -4.77
CA LEU A 136 -6.94 -6.97 -6.14
C LEU A 136 -6.81 -5.88 -7.19
N ALA A 137 -7.36 -4.68 -6.95
CA ALA A 137 -7.26 -3.56 -7.87
C ALA A 137 -5.79 -3.15 -8.08
N ALA A 138 -5.03 -3.03 -6.98
CA ALA A 138 -3.61 -2.68 -7.01
C ALA A 138 -2.76 -3.75 -7.72
N PHE A 139 -2.95 -5.02 -7.38
CA PHE A 139 -2.21 -6.11 -8.03
C PHE A 139 -2.51 -6.19 -9.51
N ARG A 140 -3.78 -6.09 -9.92
CA ARG A 140 -4.15 -6.12 -11.34
C ARG A 140 -3.49 -5.00 -12.13
N GLU A 141 -3.62 -3.75 -11.65
CA GLU A 141 -3.01 -2.60 -12.32
C GLU A 141 -1.48 -2.71 -12.39
N GLY A 142 -0.85 -3.26 -11.34
CA GLY A 142 0.59 -3.51 -11.34
C GLY A 142 1.02 -4.60 -12.33
N LEU A 143 0.27 -5.71 -12.39
CA LEU A 143 0.52 -6.83 -13.32
C LEU A 143 0.28 -6.44 -14.79
N ASP A 144 -0.57 -5.47 -15.07
CA ASP A 144 -0.72 -4.89 -16.42
C ASP A 144 0.55 -4.13 -16.87
N LEU A 145 1.43 -3.74 -15.94
CA LEU A 145 2.66 -2.99 -16.21
C LEU A 145 3.92 -3.85 -16.16
N GLU A 146 3.97 -4.82 -15.24
CA GLU A 146 5.14 -5.67 -15.00
C GLU A 146 4.70 -7.07 -14.56
N ASP A 147 5.30 -8.08 -15.18
CA ASP A 147 5.03 -9.47 -14.84
C ASP A 147 5.80 -9.85 -13.56
N GLU A 148 5.07 -10.18 -12.48
CA GLU A 148 5.61 -10.61 -11.20
C GLU A 148 4.89 -11.89 -10.73
N PRO A 149 5.49 -13.08 -10.94
CA PRO A 149 4.83 -14.37 -10.70
C PRO A 149 4.28 -14.55 -9.27
N ARG A 150 4.99 -14.04 -8.26
CA ARG A 150 4.55 -14.10 -6.87
C ARG A 150 3.27 -13.31 -6.64
N ILE A 151 3.20 -12.12 -7.24
CA ILE A 151 2.01 -11.26 -7.15
C ILE A 151 0.86 -11.84 -7.97
N ALA A 152 1.14 -12.37 -9.17
CA ALA A 152 0.13 -13.02 -10.01
C ALA A 152 -0.53 -14.20 -9.28
N LYS A 153 0.26 -15.05 -8.61
CA LYS A 153 -0.25 -16.14 -7.78
C LYS A 153 -1.15 -15.60 -6.65
N ARG A 154 -0.67 -14.58 -5.91
CA ARG A 154 -1.45 -14.01 -4.81
C ARG A 154 -2.75 -13.35 -5.28
N TYR A 155 -2.71 -12.68 -6.42
CA TYR A 155 -3.90 -12.13 -7.07
C TYR A 155 -4.95 -13.21 -7.37
N GLN A 156 -4.53 -14.34 -7.95
CA GLN A 156 -5.42 -15.47 -8.25
C GLN A 156 -6.05 -16.06 -6.99
N GLU A 157 -5.26 -16.25 -5.92
CA GLU A 157 -5.74 -16.75 -4.63
C GLU A 157 -6.81 -15.83 -4.02
N LEU A 158 -6.56 -14.50 -4.03
CA LEU A 158 -7.51 -13.51 -3.51
C LEU A 158 -8.78 -13.43 -4.37
N ALA A 159 -8.63 -13.48 -5.69
CA ALA A 159 -9.77 -13.43 -6.61
C ALA A 159 -10.66 -14.68 -6.45
N ALA A 160 -10.04 -15.85 -6.30
CA ALA A 160 -10.77 -17.09 -6.02
C ALA A 160 -11.52 -17.04 -4.69
N ALA A 161 -10.87 -16.53 -3.63
CA ALA A 161 -11.48 -16.41 -2.31
C ALA A 161 -12.67 -15.44 -2.30
N LEU A 162 -12.63 -14.35 -3.07
CA LEU A 162 -13.76 -13.43 -3.22
C LEU A 162 -14.88 -13.99 -4.09
N ALA A 163 -14.54 -14.71 -5.16
CA ALA A 163 -15.51 -15.38 -6.02
C ALA A 163 -16.27 -16.50 -5.28
N PHE A 164 -15.61 -17.11 -4.29
CA PHE A 164 -16.20 -18.14 -3.43
C PHE A 164 -17.33 -17.61 -2.55
N GLN A 165 -17.31 -16.34 -2.20
CA GLN A 165 -18.28 -15.77 -1.25
C GLN A 165 -19.67 -15.49 -1.84
N ILE A 166 -19.82 -15.27 -3.16
CA ILE A 166 -21.12 -14.93 -3.78
C ILE A 166 -21.18 -15.53 -5.19
N LYS A 167 -21.79 -16.69 -5.36
CA LYS A 167 -22.07 -17.27 -6.70
C LYS A 167 -23.35 -16.72 -7.35
N GLY A 168 -24.30 -16.25 -6.59
CA GLY A 168 -25.53 -15.69 -7.13
C GLY A 168 -26.43 -15.11 -6.03
N VAL A 169 -27.13 -14.05 -6.38
CA VAL A 169 -28.25 -13.51 -5.63
C VAL A 169 -29.47 -13.70 -6.51
N GLU A 170 -30.35 -14.65 -6.18
CA GLU A 170 -31.64 -14.78 -6.82
C GLU A 170 -32.69 -14.06 -5.98
N VAL A 171 -33.38 -13.11 -6.62
CA VAL A 171 -34.49 -12.40 -6.00
C VAL A 171 -35.79 -12.99 -6.56
N ASP A 172 -36.51 -13.75 -5.76
CA ASP A 172 -37.87 -14.17 -6.08
C ASP A 172 -38.81 -13.04 -5.72
N SER A 173 -39.11 -12.21 -6.73
CA SER A 173 -40.02 -11.06 -6.61
C SER A 173 -41.50 -11.43 -6.79
N ASP A 174 -41.81 -12.63 -7.30
CA ASP A 174 -43.13 -13.04 -7.70
C ASP A 174 -43.92 -13.81 -6.61
N SER A 175 -43.27 -14.03 -5.46
CA SER A 175 -43.94 -14.69 -4.33
C SER A 175 -44.60 -13.69 -3.39
N ALA A 176 -45.68 -14.09 -2.72
CA ALA A 176 -46.38 -13.28 -1.73
C ALA A 176 -45.47 -12.88 -0.52
N THR A 177 -44.33 -13.50 -0.39
CA THR A 177 -43.22 -13.15 0.53
C THR A 177 -41.91 -13.16 -0.25
N PRO A 178 -41.41 -12.01 -0.71
CA PRO A 178 -40.15 -11.93 -1.44
C PRO A 178 -38.99 -12.55 -0.65
N LYS A 179 -38.24 -13.46 -1.28
CA LYS A 179 -37.06 -14.11 -0.68
C LYS A 179 -35.83 -13.73 -1.49
N ILE A 180 -34.76 -13.42 -0.77
CA ILE A 180 -33.42 -13.28 -1.36
C ILE A 180 -32.67 -14.57 -1.06
N CYS A 181 -32.35 -15.33 -2.09
CA CYS A 181 -31.51 -16.52 -1.97
C CYS A 181 -30.08 -16.15 -2.30
N LEU A 182 -29.17 -16.39 -1.38
CA LEU A 182 -27.73 -16.27 -1.59
C LEU A 182 -27.16 -17.65 -1.86
N ASN A 183 -26.71 -17.88 -3.09
CA ASN A 183 -26.04 -19.12 -3.46
C ASN A 183 -24.55 -18.99 -3.21
N PHE A 184 -24.01 -19.81 -2.32
CA PHE A 184 -22.58 -19.93 -2.06
C PHE A 184 -21.96 -21.05 -2.88
N SER A 185 -20.65 -21.02 -3.10
CA SER A 185 -19.95 -21.98 -3.95
C SER A 185 -19.76 -23.36 -3.34
N ASP A 186 -19.96 -23.51 -2.02
CA ASP A 186 -19.93 -24.77 -1.27
C ASP A 186 -21.00 -24.80 -0.18
N ASP A 187 -21.37 -26.02 0.23
CA ASP A 187 -22.25 -26.25 1.35
C ASP A 187 -21.61 -25.67 2.63
N LEU A 188 -22.41 -24.88 3.36
CA LEU A 188 -22.06 -24.40 4.69
C LEU A 188 -22.10 -25.63 5.64
N SER A 189 -20.93 -26.23 5.88
CA SER A 189 -20.75 -27.28 6.89
C SER A 189 -20.43 -26.68 8.27
#